data_cb71613490b696fb372d348d092f9b5d
#
_entry.id   cb71613490b696fb372d348d092f9b5d
#
_cell.length_a   1.000
_cell.length_b   1.000
_cell.length_c   1.000
_cell.angle_alpha   90.00
_cell.angle_beta   90.00
_cell.angle_gamma   90.00
#
_symmetry.space_group_name_H-M   'P 1'
#
loop_
_entity.id
_entity.type
_entity.pdbx_description
1 polymer ?
#
loop_
_entity_poly.entity_id
_entity_poly.type
_entity_poly.pdbx_seq_one_letter_code
_entity_poly.pdbx_strand_id
1 'polypeptide(L)'
;LLRKIGIGKKKTRKSRSKRKTVSLSLFKGLTKKKPSRESRSVNYYKREIDSDQLASNPEGNSEKVLHNTPSHKSKSKYKRAIKQTKWRERRKRLKLKWTKNWQDTLYFLNLRRQPFDPFSKKDHRIQDKKARIMTLRQFAVYIFNSTVLFLIAYVVAYLTYQLTVIFVASFYGIDGVLYYYEVFFPIGNGSPLWTPFNIILITLSGPIVSLILGLVYYKLFLPRDGFGPVTRLFFLWLSFHSFNMFFGAYAAGTITDQGFGYVANWLHLPVVIKFALAMISLFVLMVIGYNATKPLLETSNSYHRVNSKNRNYFILNQAIVPWILGGVILILIKIPNKDPQHVNIIVYDLIILASLVFTLFPTFFNKKVKIDKLRFKAKKRIKFVWLFMLVAILLILAYRLGLADGLYFYIRMAFRVTPYG
;
A
#
# COMPACT_ATOMS: atom_id res chain seq x y z
N LEU A 1 -9.32 57.30 -11.04
CA LEU A 1 -10.22 58.07 -10.15
C LEU A 1 -10.37 57.34 -8.84
N LEU A 2 -9.56 57.64 -7.82
CA LEU A 2 -9.70 58.58 -6.68
C LEU A 2 -10.80 58.19 -5.66
N ARG A 3 -10.37 57.84 -4.54
CA ARG A 3 -10.27 58.37 -3.17
C ARG A 3 -10.86 57.39 -2.14
N LYS A 4 -10.04 56.93 -1.20
CA LYS A 4 -9.83 57.47 0.18
C LYS A 4 -11.09 57.53 1.03
N ILE A 5 -11.05 56.86 2.19
CA ILE A 5 -11.56 57.15 3.55
C ILE A 5 -11.45 55.83 4.30
N GLY A 6 -10.78 55.58 5.42
CA GLY A 6 -10.32 56.40 6.49
C GLY A 6 -10.59 55.66 7.81
N ILE A 7 -9.55 55.30 8.54
CA ILE A 7 -9.37 55.30 9.99
C ILE A 7 -10.41 54.52 10.88
N GLY A 8 -9.88 53.58 11.62
CA GLY A 8 -10.55 52.96 12.78
C GLY A 8 -9.64 52.08 13.61
N LYS A 9 -8.63 52.66 14.29
CA LYS A 9 -7.91 51.98 15.38
C LYS A 9 -8.84 51.73 16.56
N LYS A 10 -9.03 50.45 16.93
CA LYS A 10 -9.56 50.10 18.26
C LYS A 10 -8.52 49.24 19.00
N LYS A 11 -7.96 49.87 20.03
CA LYS A 11 -7.23 49.25 21.13
C LYS A 11 -8.12 48.25 21.85
N THR A 12 -7.67 47.01 22.06
CA THR A 12 -8.27 46.14 23.02
C THR A 12 -7.28 45.70 24.09
N ARG A 13 -7.63 46.04 25.24
CA ARG A 13 -7.24 45.75 26.61
C ARG A 13 -6.57 44.38 26.81
N LYS A 14 -5.35 44.42 27.35
CA LYS A 14 -4.71 43.34 28.11
C LYS A 14 -5.51 43.12 29.41
N SER A 15 -6.07 41.94 29.62
CA SER A 15 -6.43 41.45 30.94
C SER A 15 -5.40 40.39 31.36
N ARG A 16 -4.59 40.80 32.30
CA ARG A 16 -3.62 39.98 33.04
C ARG A 16 -4.39 39.26 34.16
N SER A 17 -4.63 37.96 34.02
CA SER A 17 -5.06 37.12 35.15
C SER A 17 -3.82 36.45 35.76
N LYS A 18 -3.39 36.98 36.89
CA LYS A 18 -2.44 36.35 37.82
C LYS A 18 -3.13 35.13 38.45
N ARG A 19 -2.70 33.92 38.19
CA ARG A 19 -2.98 32.78 39.05
C ARG A 19 -1.80 32.53 39.98
N LYS A 20 -2.11 32.63 41.24
CA LYS A 20 -1.28 32.37 42.40
C LYS A 20 -0.83 30.89 42.40
N THR A 21 0.47 30.66 42.46
CA THR A 21 1.08 29.42 42.91
C THR A 21 0.89 29.33 44.44
N VAL A 22 0.14 28.32 44.87
CA VAL A 22 0.15 27.88 46.26
C VAL A 22 1.06 26.68 46.36
N SER A 23 2.17 26.87 47.02
CA SER A 23 3.08 25.82 47.47
C SER A 23 2.45 25.06 48.63
N LEU A 24 2.23 23.76 48.45
CA LEU A 24 1.99 22.84 49.58
C LEU A 24 3.11 21.82 49.62
N SER A 25 4.14 22.18 50.42
CA SER A 25 5.06 21.23 51.01
C SER A 25 4.36 20.64 52.25
N LEU A 26 4.31 19.36 52.35
CA LEU A 26 4.21 18.52 53.55
C LEU A 26 3.42 17.25 53.27
N PHE A 27 4.13 16.19 52.95
CA PHE A 27 3.88 14.87 53.51
C PHE A 27 5.00 13.90 53.07
N LYS A 28 6.10 13.92 53.87
CA LYS A 28 7.03 12.80 53.92
C LYS A 28 6.37 11.72 54.79
N GLY A 29 5.84 10.70 54.16
CA GLY A 29 5.31 9.50 54.80
C GLY A 29 5.96 8.26 54.18
N LEU A 30 6.79 7.62 54.99
CA LEU A 30 7.44 6.36 54.69
C LEU A 30 6.48 5.30 54.18
N THR A 31 6.64 4.91 52.91
CA THR A 31 6.13 3.63 52.44
C THR A 31 7.30 2.71 52.08
N LYS A 32 7.51 1.69 52.91
CA LYS A 32 8.42 0.57 52.63
C LYS A 32 8.02 -0.04 51.27
N LYS A 33 8.85 0.17 50.23
CA LYS A 33 8.75 -0.53 48.96
C LYS A 33 8.92 -2.03 49.19
N LYS A 34 7.86 -2.82 49.01
CA LYS A 34 8.01 -4.27 48.85
C LYS A 34 8.86 -4.54 47.59
N PRO A 35 9.90 -5.38 47.68
CA PRO A 35 10.73 -5.71 46.54
C PRO A 35 9.87 -6.35 45.45
N SER A 36 10.08 -5.90 44.19
CA SER A 36 9.36 -6.41 43.03
C SER A 36 9.64 -7.89 42.83
N ARG A 37 8.66 -8.62 42.32
CA ARG A 37 8.73 -10.07 42.06
C ARG A 37 9.90 -10.50 41.17
N GLU A 38 10.48 -9.57 40.41
CA GLU A 38 11.68 -9.77 39.59
C GLU A 38 12.95 -9.97 40.39
N SER A 39 13.09 -9.28 41.52
CA SER A 39 14.28 -9.43 42.38
C SER A 39 14.31 -10.79 43.07
N ARG A 40 13.13 -11.45 43.23
CA ARG A 40 13.07 -12.80 43.80
C ARG A 40 13.46 -13.91 42.82
N SER A 41 13.16 -13.76 41.53
CA SER A 41 13.55 -14.73 40.50
C SER A 41 15.06 -14.70 40.22
N VAL A 42 15.67 -13.53 40.22
CA VAL A 42 17.11 -13.36 40.00
C VAL A 42 17.91 -13.93 41.19
N ASN A 43 17.42 -13.74 42.39
CA ASN A 43 18.10 -14.32 43.58
C ASN A 43 17.97 -15.84 43.66
N TYR A 44 16.93 -16.44 43.10
CA TYR A 44 16.80 -17.91 43.06
C TYR A 44 17.83 -18.53 42.10
N TYR A 45 18.00 -17.94 40.92
CA TYR A 45 19.02 -18.39 39.96
C TYR A 45 20.45 -18.13 40.43
N LYS A 46 20.69 -17.08 41.21
CA LYS A 46 22.03 -16.78 41.72
C LYS A 46 22.44 -17.78 42.84
N ARG A 47 21.50 -18.26 43.67
CA ARG A 47 21.74 -19.32 44.64
C ARG A 47 22.04 -20.69 44.01
N GLU A 48 21.44 -20.98 42.85
CA GLU A 48 21.69 -22.23 42.12
C GLU A 48 23.07 -22.24 41.45
N ILE A 49 23.56 -21.08 41.02
CA ILE A 49 24.91 -20.92 40.43
C ILE A 49 26.00 -20.97 41.52
N ASP A 50 25.73 -20.36 42.68
CA ASP A 50 26.69 -20.35 43.79
C ASP A 50 26.81 -21.75 44.45
N SER A 51 25.80 -22.63 44.37
CA SER A 51 25.89 -24.00 44.82
C SER A 51 26.72 -24.91 43.89
N ASP A 52 26.75 -24.59 42.60
CA ASP A 52 27.57 -25.34 41.62
C ASP A 52 29.06 -24.92 41.65
N GLN A 53 29.39 -23.73 42.17
CA GLN A 53 30.78 -23.30 42.33
C GLN A 53 31.44 -23.73 43.64
N LEU A 54 30.65 -24.07 44.64
CA LEU A 54 31.16 -24.63 45.91
C LEU A 54 31.50 -26.15 45.85
N ALA A 55 31.16 -26.80 44.77
CA ALA A 55 31.46 -28.21 44.53
C ALA A 55 32.80 -28.48 43.82
N SER A 56 33.65 -27.45 43.61
CA SER A 56 34.89 -27.56 42.83
C SER A 56 36.18 -27.22 43.61
N ASN A 57 36.20 -27.39 44.92
CA ASN A 57 37.47 -27.28 45.69
C ASN A 57 37.79 -28.60 46.43
N PRO A 58 38.71 -29.41 45.92
CA PRO A 58 39.19 -30.59 46.61
C PRO A 58 40.51 -30.35 47.28
N GLU A 59 40.53 -29.91 48.57
CA GLU A 59 41.68 -30.21 49.44
C GLU A 59 41.24 -30.23 50.93
N GLY A 60 41.41 -31.40 51.51
CA GLY A 60 41.54 -31.61 52.97
C GLY A 60 40.32 -32.23 53.67
N ASN A 61 40.17 -33.52 53.67
CA ASN A 61 40.18 -34.41 54.81
C ASN A 61 39.62 -35.79 54.43
N SER A 62 40.47 -36.79 54.57
CA SER A 62 40.16 -38.19 54.39
C SER A 62 39.29 -38.66 55.54
N GLU A 63 38.01 -38.95 55.26
CA GLU A 63 37.23 -39.94 56.05
C GLU A 63 36.28 -40.71 55.10
N LYS A 64 36.32 -42.00 55.27
CA LYS A 64 35.68 -43.08 54.52
C LYS A 64 34.19 -42.76 54.26
N VAL A 65 33.83 -42.35 53.06
CA VAL A 65 32.45 -42.47 52.61
C VAL A 65 32.40 -43.52 51.51
N LEU A 66 31.68 -44.60 51.84
CA LEU A 66 31.40 -45.71 50.94
C LEU A 66 31.02 -45.24 49.55
N HIS A 67 31.79 -45.65 48.56
CA HIS A 67 31.54 -45.51 47.17
C HIS A 67 30.25 -46.20 46.74
N ASN A 68 29.11 -45.57 46.90
CA ASN A 68 27.92 -45.94 46.16
C ASN A 68 28.02 -45.30 44.75
N THR A 69 28.80 -45.95 43.88
CA THR A 69 28.80 -45.62 42.45
C THR A 69 27.37 -45.83 41.91
N PRO A 70 26.68 -44.77 41.43
CA PRO A 70 25.32 -44.91 40.92
C PRO A 70 25.33 -45.87 39.73
N SER A 71 24.52 -46.93 39.81
CA SER A 71 24.44 -47.99 38.83
C SER A 71 24.22 -47.39 37.44
N HIS A 72 24.78 -48.00 36.42
CA HIS A 72 24.70 -47.54 34.99
C HIS A 72 23.25 -47.27 34.54
N LYS A 73 22.26 -47.92 35.15
CA LYS A 73 20.83 -47.70 34.92
C LYS A 73 20.31 -46.36 35.48
N SER A 74 20.90 -45.86 36.59
CA SER A 74 20.48 -44.54 37.15
C SER A 74 21.01 -43.38 36.33
N LYS A 75 22.24 -43.47 35.80
CA LYS A 75 22.81 -42.47 34.88
C LYS A 75 22.01 -42.34 33.59
N SER A 76 21.47 -43.43 33.04
CA SER A 76 20.65 -43.40 31.81
C SER A 76 19.27 -42.76 32.03
N LYS A 77 18.63 -43.04 33.20
CA LYS A 77 17.37 -42.40 33.58
C LYS A 77 17.54 -40.88 33.77
N TYR A 78 18.62 -40.45 34.43
CA TYR A 78 18.93 -39.04 34.63
C TYR A 78 19.17 -38.31 33.31
N LYS A 79 19.96 -38.88 32.38
CA LYS A 79 20.15 -38.32 31.06
C LYS A 79 18.85 -38.22 30.24
N ARG A 80 17.94 -39.20 30.37
CA ARG A 80 16.61 -39.14 29.73
C ARG A 80 15.74 -38.03 30.33
N ALA A 81 15.74 -37.86 31.65
CA ALA A 81 14.99 -36.79 32.33
C ALA A 81 15.47 -35.40 31.91
N ILE A 82 16.81 -35.17 31.85
CA ILE A 82 17.38 -33.91 31.35
C ILE A 82 16.99 -33.65 29.87
N LYS A 83 17.04 -34.70 29.04
CA LYS A 83 16.65 -34.58 27.63
C LYS A 83 15.16 -34.25 27.48
N GLN A 84 14.28 -34.80 28.31
CA GLN A 84 12.86 -34.51 28.33
C GLN A 84 12.55 -33.10 28.83
N THR A 85 13.26 -32.60 29.88
CA THR A 85 13.07 -31.23 30.38
C THR A 85 13.52 -30.23 29.33
N LYS A 86 14.71 -30.39 28.73
CA LYS A 86 15.20 -29.57 27.62
C LYS A 86 14.23 -29.57 26.43
N TRP A 87 13.64 -30.71 26.09
CA TRP A 87 12.67 -30.83 25.01
C TRP A 87 11.35 -30.11 25.34
N ARG A 88 10.84 -30.25 26.61
CA ARG A 88 9.65 -29.51 27.08
C ARG A 88 9.85 -28.02 27.07
N GLU A 89 11.01 -27.52 27.48
CA GLU A 89 11.33 -26.10 27.43
C GLU A 89 11.43 -25.58 25.97
N ARG A 90 12.09 -26.35 25.10
CA ARG A 90 12.17 -26.02 23.67
C ARG A 90 10.77 -25.96 23.05
N ARG A 91 9.88 -26.87 23.37
CA ARG A 91 8.47 -26.87 22.95
C ARG A 91 7.72 -25.65 23.48
N LYS A 92 7.91 -25.30 24.77
CA LYS A 92 7.33 -24.07 25.35
C LYS A 92 7.83 -22.81 24.65
N ARG A 93 9.12 -22.70 24.38
CA ARG A 93 9.73 -21.56 23.63
C ARG A 93 9.19 -21.49 22.21
N LEU A 94 9.08 -22.60 21.51
CA LEU A 94 8.53 -22.64 20.15
C LEU A 94 7.05 -22.24 20.15
N LYS A 95 6.24 -22.76 21.08
CA LYS A 95 4.83 -22.38 21.22
C LYS A 95 4.69 -20.88 21.52
N LEU A 96 5.52 -20.34 22.41
CA LEU A 96 5.52 -18.90 22.73
C LEU A 96 5.92 -18.06 21.51
N LYS A 97 6.96 -18.48 20.77
CA LYS A 97 7.40 -17.82 19.54
C LYS A 97 6.31 -17.83 18.45
N TRP A 98 5.62 -18.98 18.29
CA TRP A 98 4.51 -19.13 17.35
C TRP A 98 3.31 -18.25 17.73
N THR A 99 2.94 -18.26 19.02
CA THR A 99 1.87 -17.40 19.53
C THR A 99 2.22 -15.91 19.38
N LYS A 100 3.49 -15.54 19.63
CA LYS A 100 3.95 -14.18 19.43
C LYS A 100 3.85 -13.79 17.95
N ASN A 101 4.38 -14.60 17.03
CA ASN A 101 4.32 -14.31 15.58
C ASN A 101 2.87 -14.19 15.10
N TRP A 102 1.98 -15.08 15.55
CA TRP A 102 0.56 -15.02 15.20
C TRP A 102 -0.11 -13.75 15.74
N GLN A 103 0.18 -13.38 16.98
CA GLN A 103 -0.37 -12.16 17.59
C GLN A 103 0.24 -10.88 16.97
N ASP A 104 1.50 -10.92 16.56
CA ASP A 104 2.13 -9.82 15.82
C ASP A 104 1.53 -9.70 14.42
N THR A 105 1.16 -10.82 13.76
CA THR A 105 0.41 -10.82 12.49
C THR A 105 -0.99 -10.23 12.68
N LEU A 106 -1.72 -10.61 13.75
CA LEU A 106 -3.02 -10.02 14.08
C LEU A 106 -2.90 -8.52 14.42
N TYR A 107 -1.79 -8.11 15.03
CA TYR A 107 -1.48 -6.71 15.27
C TYR A 107 -1.16 -5.97 13.95
N PHE A 108 -0.39 -6.58 13.08
CA PHE A 108 -0.08 -6.05 11.74
C PHE A 108 -1.35 -5.85 10.91
N LEU A 109 -2.25 -6.81 10.93
CA LEU A 109 -3.57 -6.73 10.28
C LEU A 109 -4.57 -5.84 11.04
N ASN A 110 -4.14 -5.24 12.15
CA ASN A 110 -4.94 -4.42 13.09
C ASN A 110 -6.22 -5.10 13.64
N LEU A 111 -6.23 -6.40 13.63
CA LEU A 111 -7.23 -7.18 14.34
C LEU A 111 -6.95 -7.17 15.85
N ARG A 112 -5.78 -6.69 16.26
CA ARG A 112 -5.36 -6.49 17.64
C ARG A 112 -4.63 -5.16 17.83
N ARG A 113 -4.95 -4.43 18.88
CA ARG A 113 -4.48 -3.05 19.12
C ARG A 113 -3.09 -2.91 19.69
N GLN A 114 -2.60 -3.90 20.40
CA GLN A 114 -1.30 -3.88 21.05
C GLN A 114 -0.49 -5.10 20.65
N PRO A 115 0.85 -4.97 20.55
CA PRO A 115 1.71 -6.12 20.36
C PRO A 115 1.46 -7.14 21.47
N PHE A 116 1.71 -8.41 21.16
CA PHE A 116 1.51 -9.48 22.13
C PHE A 116 2.43 -9.28 23.34
N ASP A 117 1.83 -9.00 24.49
CA ASP A 117 2.50 -9.01 25.78
C ASP A 117 2.02 -10.23 26.57
N PRO A 118 2.88 -11.24 26.78
CA PRO A 118 2.52 -12.45 27.52
C PRO A 118 2.22 -12.19 28.98
N PHE A 119 2.59 -10.99 29.51
CA PHE A 119 2.44 -10.63 30.92
C PHE A 119 1.33 -9.63 31.19
N SER A 120 0.63 -9.18 30.11
CA SER A 120 -0.47 -8.22 30.23
C SER A 120 -1.67 -8.83 30.99
N LYS A 121 -2.11 -8.15 32.05
CA LYS A 121 -3.28 -8.55 32.84
C LYS A 121 -4.58 -8.22 32.13
N LYS A 122 -5.62 -9.00 32.42
CA LYS A 122 -6.97 -9.02 31.80
C LYS A 122 -7.77 -7.71 31.82
N ASP A 123 -7.33 -6.65 32.52
CA ASP A 123 -8.17 -5.45 32.80
C ASP A 123 -8.30 -4.45 31.64
N HIS A 124 -7.54 -4.63 30.55
CA HIS A 124 -7.62 -3.73 29.39
C HIS A 124 -8.72 -4.11 28.37
N ARG A 125 -9.44 -5.22 28.55
CA ARG A 125 -10.37 -5.73 27.51
C ARG A 125 -11.56 -4.80 27.20
N ILE A 126 -12.06 -4.05 28.16
CA ILE A 126 -13.27 -3.21 27.97
C ILE A 126 -12.92 -1.88 27.28
N GLN A 127 -11.79 -1.27 27.68
CA GLN A 127 -11.30 -0.05 27.02
C GLN A 127 -10.84 -0.35 25.58
N ASP A 128 -10.23 -1.53 25.35
CA ASP A 128 -9.78 -1.97 24.04
C ASP A 128 -10.95 -2.23 23.07
N LYS A 129 -12.12 -2.71 23.52
CA LYS A 129 -13.30 -2.90 22.65
C LYS A 129 -13.82 -1.56 22.11
N LYS A 130 -14.04 -0.55 22.98
CA LYS A 130 -14.56 0.76 22.57
C LYS A 130 -13.60 1.50 21.64
N ALA A 131 -12.33 1.42 21.95
CA ALA A 131 -11.28 2.01 21.14
C ALA A 131 -11.05 1.25 19.81
N ARG A 132 -11.26 -0.09 19.75
CA ARG A 132 -11.24 -0.91 18.54
C ARG A 132 -12.37 -0.55 17.56
N ILE A 133 -13.59 -0.34 18.09
CA ILE A 133 -14.75 0.06 17.28
C ILE A 133 -14.50 1.43 16.62
N MET A 134 -13.98 2.41 17.37
CA MET A 134 -13.63 3.73 16.81
C MET A 134 -12.57 3.62 15.71
N THR A 135 -11.55 2.79 15.90
CA THR A 135 -10.49 2.57 14.92
C THR A 135 -11.04 1.94 13.64
N LEU A 136 -11.86 0.89 13.72
CA LEU A 136 -12.49 0.24 12.56
C LEU A 136 -13.33 1.23 11.72
N ARG A 137 -14.17 2.08 12.39
CA ARG A 137 -14.94 3.09 11.68
C ARG A 137 -14.08 4.11 10.96
N GLN A 138 -12.96 4.50 11.55
CA GLN A 138 -12.04 5.44 10.92
C GLN A 138 -11.35 4.83 9.69
N PHE A 139 -10.97 3.55 9.76
CA PHE A 139 -10.35 2.86 8.63
C PHE A 139 -11.34 2.60 7.50
N ALA A 140 -12.59 2.31 7.80
CA ALA A 140 -13.63 2.21 6.77
C ALA A 140 -13.71 3.49 5.92
N VAL A 141 -13.55 4.67 6.53
CA VAL A 141 -13.50 5.94 5.79
C VAL A 141 -12.29 6.02 4.86
N TYR A 142 -11.11 5.59 5.30
CA TYR A 142 -9.91 5.57 4.45
C TYR A 142 -10.08 4.60 3.28
N ILE A 143 -10.50 3.37 3.56
CA ILE A 143 -10.73 2.35 2.54
C ILE A 143 -11.74 2.85 1.51
N PHE A 144 -12.89 3.33 1.96
CA PHE A 144 -13.96 3.81 1.09
C PHE A 144 -13.49 4.95 0.19
N ASN A 145 -12.93 6.01 0.78
CA ASN A 145 -12.45 7.16 0.02
C ASN A 145 -11.38 6.77 -0.98
N SER A 146 -10.46 5.90 -0.58
CA SER A 146 -9.39 5.45 -1.46
C SER A 146 -9.89 4.56 -2.60
N THR A 147 -10.86 3.66 -2.34
CA THR A 147 -11.49 2.83 -3.38
C THR A 147 -12.22 3.69 -4.40
N VAL A 148 -12.99 4.69 -3.96
CA VAL A 148 -13.68 5.62 -4.85
C VAL A 148 -12.69 6.37 -5.74
N LEU A 149 -11.61 6.90 -5.16
CA LEU A 149 -10.59 7.63 -5.92
C LEU A 149 -9.78 6.72 -6.85
N PHE A 150 -9.54 5.47 -6.46
CA PHE A 150 -8.94 4.44 -7.30
C PHE A 150 -9.78 4.21 -8.57
N LEU A 151 -11.10 4.04 -8.42
CA LEU A 151 -12.02 3.80 -9.53
C LEU A 151 -12.05 5.00 -10.48
N ILE A 152 -12.20 6.23 -9.97
CA ILE A 152 -12.19 7.44 -10.81
C ILE A 152 -10.85 7.56 -11.56
N ALA A 153 -9.74 7.38 -10.85
CA ALA A 153 -8.40 7.48 -11.44
C ALA A 153 -8.16 6.43 -12.53
N TYR A 154 -8.67 5.21 -12.32
CA TYR A 154 -8.60 4.15 -13.34
C TYR A 154 -9.35 4.53 -14.61
N VAL A 155 -10.62 4.95 -14.49
CA VAL A 155 -11.43 5.30 -15.67
C VAL A 155 -10.80 6.46 -16.44
N VAL A 156 -10.31 7.49 -15.74
CA VAL A 156 -9.60 8.62 -16.37
C VAL A 156 -8.35 8.15 -17.10
N ALA A 157 -7.50 7.34 -16.47
CA ALA A 157 -6.27 6.82 -17.09
C ALA A 157 -6.59 5.93 -18.29
N TYR A 158 -7.57 5.03 -18.15
CA TYR A 158 -8.00 4.10 -19.20
C TYR A 158 -8.56 4.85 -20.42
N LEU A 159 -9.51 5.77 -20.22
CA LEU A 159 -10.07 6.56 -21.31
C LEU A 159 -9.00 7.39 -22.03
N THR A 160 -8.09 8.00 -21.27
CA THR A 160 -6.98 8.75 -21.87
C THR A 160 -6.09 7.86 -22.74
N TYR A 161 -5.78 6.65 -22.25
CA TYR A 161 -5.01 5.65 -23.00
C TYR A 161 -5.73 5.29 -24.31
N GLN A 162 -6.99 4.87 -24.25
CA GLN A 162 -7.75 4.38 -25.40
C GLN A 162 -8.05 5.50 -26.43
N LEU A 163 -8.41 6.69 -25.95
CA LEU A 163 -8.63 7.83 -26.83
C LEU A 163 -7.35 8.25 -27.55
N THR A 164 -6.18 8.11 -26.91
CA THR A 164 -4.89 8.37 -27.59
C THR A 164 -4.65 7.36 -28.70
N VAL A 165 -4.93 6.08 -28.47
CA VAL A 165 -4.78 5.01 -29.48
C VAL A 165 -5.68 5.30 -30.68
N ILE A 166 -6.96 5.64 -30.46
CA ILE A 166 -7.91 5.99 -31.52
C ILE A 166 -7.47 7.26 -32.26
N PHE A 167 -7.03 8.28 -31.52
CA PHE A 167 -6.57 9.53 -32.10
C PHE A 167 -5.37 9.32 -33.03
N VAL A 168 -4.38 8.50 -32.62
CA VAL A 168 -3.23 8.21 -33.48
C VAL A 168 -3.66 7.33 -34.68
N ALA A 169 -4.59 6.37 -34.51
CA ALA A 169 -5.11 5.59 -35.62
C ALA A 169 -5.77 6.47 -36.70
N SER A 170 -6.45 7.54 -36.29
CA SER A 170 -7.12 8.45 -37.21
C SER A 170 -6.16 9.23 -38.14
N PHE A 171 -4.88 9.44 -37.72
CA PHE A 171 -3.87 10.00 -38.61
C PHE A 171 -3.55 9.11 -39.83
N TYR A 172 -3.74 7.81 -39.65
CA TYR A 172 -3.55 6.77 -40.69
C TYR A 172 -4.84 6.44 -41.42
N GLY A 173 -5.93 7.21 -41.21
CA GLY A 173 -7.21 6.98 -41.83
C GLY A 173 -7.98 5.76 -41.30
N ILE A 174 -7.57 5.25 -40.13
CA ILE A 174 -8.21 4.12 -39.47
C ILE A 174 -9.20 4.63 -38.45
N ASP A 175 -10.49 4.30 -38.68
CA ASP A 175 -11.57 4.62 -37.75
C ASP A 175 -11.57 3.65 -36.58
N GLY A 176 -11.91 4.13 -35.39
CA GLY A 176 -11.95 3.33 -34.17
C GLY A 176 -13.31 3.32 -33.50
N VAL A 177 -13.66 2.20 -32.90
CA VAL A 177 -14.85 2.03 -32.06
C VAL A 177 -14.41 1.78 -30.63
N LEU A 178 -14.79 2.66 -29.73
CA LEU A 178 -14.45 2.54 -28.30
C LEU A 178 -15.58 1.81 -27.58
N TYR A 179 -15.28 0.61 -27.10
CA TYR A 179 -16.10 -0.11 -26.13
C TYR A 179 -15.55 0.10 -24.71
N TYR A 180 -16.37 -0.19 -23.68
CA TYR A 180 -15.92 -0.12 -22.29
C TYR A 180 -14.86 -1.19 -21.94
N TYR A 181 -14.66 -2.22 -22.77
CA TYR A 181 -13.70 -3.28 -22.53
C TYR A 181 -12.54 -3.31 -23.56
N GLU A 182 -12.72 -2.75 -24.75
CA GLU A 182 -11.65 -2.72 -25.79
C GLU A 182 -11.83 -1.56 -26.76
N VAL A 183 -10.81 -1.31 -27.59
CA VAL A 183 -10.93 -0.53 -28.83
C VAL A 183 -10.92 -1.50 -30.01
N PHE A 184 -11.92 -1.39 -30.83
CA PHE A 184 -12.06 -2.17 -32.05
C PHE A 184 -11.83 -1.31 -33.28
N PHE A 185 -11.10 -1.83 -34.25
CA PHE A 185 -10.86 -1.17 -35.54
C PHE A 185 -11.64 -1.94 -36.62
N PRO A 186 -12.70 -1.37 -37.22
CA PRO A 186 -13.57 -2.06 -38.15
C PRO A 186 -12.94 -2.16 -39.55
N ILE A 187 -11.71 -2.62 -39.64
CA ILE A 187 -10.99 -2.89 -40.90
C ILE A 187 -10.43 -4.32 -40.87
N GLY A 188 -10.50 -4.99 -42.03
CA GLY A 188 -10.01 -6.37 -42.13
C GLY A 188 -8.50 -6.48 -41.90
N ASN A 189 -8.06 -7.64 -41.37
CA ASN A 189 -6.65 -7.91 -41.11
C ASN A 189 -5.74 -7.80 -42.36
N GLY A 190 -6.28 -7.99 -43.56
CA GLY A 190 -5.58 -7.82 -44.85
C GLY A 190 -5.59 -6.41 -45.41
N SER A 191 -6.11 -5.43 -44.70
CA SER A 191 -6.16 -4.05 -45.16
C SER A 191 -4.74 -3.48 -45.38
N PRO A 192 -4.49 -2.75 -46.48
CA PRO A 192 -3.20 -2.10 -46.74
C PRO A 192 -2.87 -1.01 -45.72
N LEU A 193 -3.84 -0.59 -44.90
CA LEU A 193 -3.62 0.36 -43.79
C LEU A 193 -2.88 -0.27 -42.61
N TRP A 194 -2.88 -1.60 -42.47
CA TRP A 194 -2.14 -2.32 -41.47
C TRP A 194 -0.69 -2.54 -41.86
N THR A 195 0.09 -1.46 -41.99
CA THR A 195 1.53 -1.56 -42.11
C THR A 195 2.19 -1.84 -40.74
N PRO A 196 3.35 -2.52 -40.69
CA PRO A 196 4.09 -2.70 -39.44
C PRO A 196 4.33 -1.40 -38.65
N PHE A 197 4.63 -0.33 -39.39
CA PHE A 197 4.86 0.99 -38.83
C PHE A 197 3.59 1.57 -38.17
N ASN A 198 2.43 1.50 -38.86
CA ASN A 198 1.16 1.99 -38.33
C ASN A 198 0.75 1.20 -37.06
N ILE A 199 0.88 -0.12 -37.10
CA ILE A 199 0.55 -0.98 -35.94
C ILE A 199 1.41 -0.61 -34.74
N ILE A 200 2.74 -0.46 -34.93
CA ILE A 200 3.64 -0.10 -33.84
C ILE A 200 3.29 1.28 -33.27
N LEU A 201 3.08 2.30 -34.10
CA LEU A 201 2.80 3.65 -33.63
C LEU A 201 1.44 3.77 -32.94
N ILE A 202 0.40 3.16 -33.49
CA ILE A 202 -0.94 3.13 -32.92
C ILE A 202 -0.90 2.47 -31.54
N THR A 203 -0.30 1.27 -31.47
CA THR A 203 -0.26 0.49 -30.23
C THR A 203 0.64 1.12 -29.17
N LEU A 204 1.73 1.77 -29.55
CA LEU A 204 2.68 2.41 -28.64
C LEU A 204 2.19 3.75 -28.10
N SER A 205 1.27 4.43 -28.81
CA SER A 205 0.82 5.78 -28.49
C SER A 205 0.16 5.88 -27.11
N GLY A 206 -0.76 4.97 -26.79
CA GLY A 206 -1.45 4.91 -25.50
C GLY A 206 -0.49 4.72 -24.32
N PRO A 207 0.39 3.69 -24.34
CA PRO A 207 1.43 3.51 -23.34
C PRO A 207 2.31 4.73 -23.13
N ILE A 208 2.86 5.34 -24.21
CA ILE A 208 3.76 6.51 -24.12
C ILE A 208 3.04 7.70 -23.45
N VAL A 209 1.84 8.02 -23.89
CA VAL A 209 1.07 9.13 -23.27
C VAL A 209 0.78 8.84 -21.80
N SER A 210 0.45 7.60 -21.48
CA SER A 210 0.26 7.19 -20.08
C SER A 210 1.53 7.33 -19.25
N LEU A 211 2.70 6.99 -19.79
CA LEU A 211 3.99 7.18 -19.10
C LEU A 211 4.25 8.67 -18.84
N ILE A 212 4.07 9.52 -19.85
CA ILE A 212 4.26 10.98 -19.75
C ILE A 212 3.31 11.55 -18.68
N LEU A 213 2.03 11.21 -18.73
CA LEU A 213 1.05 11.65 -17.75
C LEU A 213 1.36 11.14 -16.34
N GLY A 214 1.80 9.88 -16.22
CA GLY A 214 2.27 9.32 -14.93
C GLY A 214 3.40 10.17 -14.33
N LEU A 215 4.38 10.56 -15.13
CA LEU A 215 5.48 11.44 -14.71
C LEU A 215 4.98 12.84 -14.35
N VAL A 216 4.09 13.42 -15.13
CA VAL A 216 3.48 14.74 -14.87
C VAL A 216 2.74 14.72 -13.53
N TYR A 217 1.86 13.75 -13.32
CA TYR A 217 1.11 13.63 -12.06
C TYR A 217 2.04 13.41 -10.86
N TYR A 218 3.03 12.55 -11.02
CA TYR A 218 3.97 12.21 -9.95
C TYR A 218 4.92 13.36 -9.60
N LYS A 219 5.49 14.04 -10.59
CA LYS A 219 6.51 15.08 -10.41
C LYS A 219 5.94 16.47 -10.19
N LEU A 220 4.85 16.84 -10.87
CA LEU A 220 4.31 18.19 -10.84
C LEU A 220 3.12 18.34 -9.89
N PHE A 221 2.21 17.34 -9.82
CA PHE A 221 1.00 17.47 -9.02
C PHE A 221 1.16 16.96 -7.59
N LEU A 222 1.80 15.80 -7.37
CA LEU A 222 1.96 15.24 -6.03
C LEU A 222 2.74 16.14 -5.06
N PRO A 223 3.85 16.82 -5.45
CA PRO A 223 4.60 17.67 -4.54
C PRO A 223 3.92 19.01 -4.25
N ARG A 224 2.90 19.40 -5.02
CA ARG A 224 2.27 20.71 -4.93
C ARG A 224 1.67 21.00 -3.56
N ASP A 225 2.05 22.12 -2.99
CA ASP A 225 1.76 22.45 -1.59
C ASP A 225 0.31 22.82 -1.29
N GLY A 226 -0.49 23.23 -2.28
CA GLY A 226 -1.90 23.59 -2.13
C GLY A 226 -2.86 22.42 -1.96
N PHE A 227 -2.48 21.21 -2.33
CA PHE A 227 -3.41 20.08 -2.38
C PHE A 227 -3.69 19.45 -1.00
N GLY A 228 -4.97 19.19 -0.73
CA GLY A 228 -5.42 18.43 0.43
C GLY A 228 -5.10 16.92 0.30
N PRO A 229 -5.27 16.15 1.41
CA PRO A 229 -4.98 14.71 1.41
C PRO A 229 -5.76 13.92 0.35
N VAL A 230 -7.02 14.26 0.11
CA VAL A 230 -7.89 13.59 -0.88
C VAL A 230 -7.40 13.83 -2.31
N THR A 231 -7.09 15.07 -2.66
CA THR A 231 -6.57 15.42 -3.98
C THR A 231 -5.20 14.79 -4.25
N ARG A 232 -4.33 14.74 -3.23
CA ARG A 232 -3.04 14.02 -3.34
C ARG A 232 -3.24 12.53 -3.56
N LEU A 233 -4.19 11.92 -2.86
CA LEU A 233 -4.50 10.52 -3.04
C LEU A 233 -5.04 10.23 -4.44
N PHE A 234 -5.88 11.11 -4.98
CA PHE A 234 -6.36 11.01 -6.35
C PHE A 234 -5.20 11.04 -7.37
N PHE A 235 -4.32 12.05 -7.29
CA PHE A 235 -3.16 12.12 -8.19
C PHE A 235 -2.17 10.98 -7.98
N LEU A 236 -2.06 10.43 -6.78
CA LEU A 236 -1.25 9.25 -6.52
C LEU A 236 -1.81 8.02 -7.25
N TRP A 237 -3.13 7.77 -7.15
CA TRP A 237 -3.79 6.69 -7.87
C TRP A 237 -3.71 6.90 -9.39
N LEU A 238 -3.91 8.12 -9.85
CA LEU A 238 -3.80 8.46 -11.27
C LEU A 238 -2.38 8.20 -11.80
N SER A 239 -1.35 8.58 -11.03
CA SER A 239 0.04 8.24 -11.36
C SER A 239 0.29 6.73 -11.41
N PHE A 240 -0.22 5.98 -10.43
CA PHE A 240 -0.04 4.53 -10.38
C PHE A 240 -0.71 3.83 -11.56
N HIS A 241 -1.94 4.21 -11.89
CA HIS A 241 -2.61 3.66 -13.07
C HIS A 241 -1.89 4.03 -14.37
N SER A 242 -1.46 5.29 -14.50
CA SER A 242 -0.74 5.75 -15.70
C SER A 242 0.60 5.02 -15.89
N PHE A 243 1.40 4.83 -14.84
CA PHE A 243 2.62 4.03 -14.92
C PHE A 243 2.32 2.55 -15.21
N ASN A 244 1.25 2.03 -14.65
CA ASN A 244 0.86 0.65 -14.85
C ASN A 244 0.33 0.40 -16.28
N MET A 245 -0.31 1.40 -16.90
CA MET A 245 -0.72 1.39 -18.32
C MET A 245 0.47 1.40 -19.29
N PHE A 246 1.69 1.67 -18.81
CA PHE A 246 2.92 1.49 -19.58
C PHE A 246 3.63 0.20 -19.17
N PHE A 247 4.14 0.13 -17.96
CA PHE A 247 5.00 -0.96 -17.51
C PHE A 247 4.23 -2.28 -17.28
N GLY A 248 3.05 -2.20 -16.65
CA GLY A 248 2.18 -3.34 -16.43
C GLY A 248 1.55 -3.87 -17.72
N ALA A 249 1.17 -2.94 -18.63
CA ALA A 249 0.64 -3.30 -19.93
C ALA A 249 1.67 -4.01 -20.80
N TYR A 250 2.96 -3.64 -20.75
CA TYR A 250 4.01 -4.36 -21.44
C TYR A 250 4.18 -5.78 -20.91
N ALA A 251 4.21 -5.94 -19.57
CA ALA A 251 4.29 -7.25 -18.95
C ALA A 251 3.07 -8.13 -19.29
N ALA A 252 1.86 -7.56 -19.26
CA ALA A 252 0.64 -8.25 -19.66
C ALA A 252 0.67 -8.65 -21.14
N GLY A 253 1.10 -7.74 -22.01
CA GLY A 253 1.22 -7.98 -23.45
C GLY A 253 2.24 -9.04 -23.83
N THR A 254 3.31 -9.17 -23.04
CA THR A 254 4.29 -10.26 -23.23
C THR A 254 3.70 -11.64 -22.93
N ILE A 255 2.70 -11.73 -22.04
CA ILE A 255 2.04 -12.98 -21.65
C ILE A 255 0.87 -13.33 -22.58
N THR A 256 0.11 -12.31 -23.00
CA THR A 256 -1.15 -12.50 -23.74
C THR A 256 -1.06 -12.26 -25.23
N ASP A 257 0.09 -11.74 -25.71
CA ASP A 257 0.28 -11.25 -27.08
C ASP A 257 -0.75 -10.20 -27.51
N GLN A 258 -1.31 -9.43 -26.55
CA GLN A 258 -2.31 -8.38 -26.79
C GLN A 258 -1.76 -6.97 -26.47
N GLY A 259 -2.47 -5.96 -26.96
CA GLY A 259 -2.19 -4.55 -26.62
C GLY A 259 -0.73 -4.17 -26.84
N PHE A 260 -0.02 -3.70 -25.81
CA PHE A 260 1.39 -3.30 -25.92
C PHE A 260 2.34 -4.46 -26.35
N GLY A 261 1.93 -5.73 -26.18
CA GLY A 261 2.69 -6.87 -26.67
C GLY A 261 2.86 -6.92 -28.18
N TYR A 262 1.93 -6.36 -28.95
CA TYR A 262 2.05 -6.27 -30.41
C TYR A 262 3.30 -5.55 -30.86
N VAL A 263 3.73 -4.49 -30.15
CA VAL A 263 4.97 -3.77 -30.48
C VAL A 263 6.17 -4.72 -30.49
N ALA A 264 6.30 -5.53 -29.44
CA ALA A 264 7.41 -6.48 -29.32
C ALA A 264 7.32 -7.59 -30.39
N ASN A 265 6.12 -8.01 -30.78
CA ASN A 265 5.88 -9.00 -31.83
C ASN A 265 6.27 -8.46 -33.22
N TRP A 266 5.79 -7.26 -33.56
CA TRP A 266 6.10 -6.62 -34.83
C TRP A 266 7.55 -6.15 -34.98
N LEU A 267 8.25 -5.94 -33.86
CA LEU A 267 9.69 -5.73 -33.83
C LEU A 267 10.47 -7.05 -33.90
N HIS A 268 9.80 -8.19 -34.02
CA HIS A 268 10.39 -9.54 -34.07
C HIS A 268 11.38 -9.81 -32.92
N LEU A 269 11.08 -9.30 -31.72
CA LEU A 269 11.96 -9.50 -30.57
C LEU A 269 11.98 -10.97 -30.13
N PRO A 270 13.15 -11.56 -29.89
CA PRO A 270 13.27 -12.91 -29.34
C PRO A 270 12.52 -13.00 -27.99
N VAL A 271 11.93 -14.16 -27.71
CA VAL A 271 11.15 -14.43 -26.49
C VAL A 271 11.91 -14.03 -25.21
N VAL A 272 13.21 -14.38 -25.16
CA VAL A 272 14.08 -14.06 -24.01
C VAL A 272 14.14 -12.54 -23.76
N ILE A 273 14.26 -11.75 -24.82
CA ILE A 273 14.32 -10.28 -24.73
C ILE A 273 12.96 -9.73 -24.28
N LYS A 274 11.84 -10.25 -24.80
CA LYS A 274 10.50 -9.85 -24.36
C LYS A 274 10.32 -10.06 -22.85
N PHE A 275 10.67 -11.24 -22.35
CA PHE A 275 10.59 -11.55 -20.92
C PHE A 275 11.57 -10.72 -20.08
N ALA A 276 12.78 -10.48 -20.53
CA ALA A 276 13.74 -9.62 -19.83
C ALA A 276 13.21 -8.18 -19.69
N LEU A 277 12.64 -7.61 -20.75
CA LEU A 277 12.02 -6.29 -20.72
C LEU A 277 10.78 -6.25 -19.82
N ALA A 278 9.96 -7.32 -19.80
CA ALA A 278 8.83 -7.44 -18.89
C ALA A 278 9.28 -7.45 -17.42
N MET A 279 10.33 -8.20 -17.08
CA MET A 279 10.91 -8.22 -15.74
C MET A 279 11.48 -6.86 -15.34
N ILE A 280 12.17 -6.17 -16.25
CA ILE A 280 12.64 -4.78 -16.03
C ILE A 280 11.46 -3.85 -15.79
N SER A 281 10.38 -3.96 -16.55
CA SER A 281 9.16 -3.17 -16.38
C SER A 281 8.54 -3.36 -15.00
N LEU A 282 8.40 -4.60 -14.53
CA LEU A 282 7.92 -4.90 -13.18
C LEU A 282 8.87 -4.37 -12.10
N PHE A 283 10.19 -4.45 -12.31
CA PHE A 283 11.18 -3.88 -11.41
C PHE A 283 11.08 -2.35 -11.33
N VAL A 284 10.85 -1.66 -12.45
CA VAL A 284 10.61 -0.21 -12.46
C VAL A 284 9.36 0.15 -11.66
N LEU A 285 8.28 -0.63 -11.77
CA LEU A 285 7.09 -0.45 -10.93
C LEU A 285 7.42 -0.59 -9.43
N MET A 286 8.27 -1.54 -9.05
CA MET A 286 8.74 -1.68 -7.66
C MET A 286 9.50 -0.44 -7.18
N VAL A 287 10.39 0.12 -8.01
CA VAL A 287 11.15 1.34 -7.69
C VAL A 287 10.23 2.54 -7.54
N ILE A 288 9.23 2.68 -8.43
CA ILE A 288 8.21 3.74 -8.35
C ILE A 288 7.44 3.61 -7.03
N GLY A 289 6.97 2.41 -6.69
CA GLY A 289 6.25 2.15 -5.46
C GLY A 289 7.07 2.42 -4.20
N TYR A 290 8.34 2.00 -4.18
CA TYR A 290 9.25 2.29 -3.09
C TYR A 290 9.40 3.81 -2.85
N ASN A 291 9.56 4.59 -3.90
CA ASN A 291 9.66 6.05 -3.82
C ASN A 291 8.32 6.71 -3.48
N ALA A 292 7.20 6.13 -3.90
CA ALA A 292 5.85 6.63 -3.62
C ALA A 292 5.40 6.47 -2.16
N THR A 293 6.19 5.77 -1.33
CA THR A 293 5.88 5.61 0.10
C THR A 293 5.69 6.94 0.82
N LYS A 294 6.53 7.94 0.54
CA LYS A 294 6.42 9.27 1.18
C LYS A 294 5.13 9.98 0.79
N PRO A 295 4.80 10.21 -0.49
CA PRO A 295 3.54 10.83 -0.86
C PRO A 295 2.31 10.03 -0.39
N LEU A 296 2.36 8.69 -0.35
CA LEU A 296 1.29 7.86 0.19
C LEU A 296 1.07 8.14 1.69
N LEU A 297 2.11 8.19 2.50
CA LEU A 297 1.99 8.51 3.92
C LEU A 297 1.52 9.95 4.17
N GLU A 298 1.87 10.89 3.30
CA GLU A 298 1.43 12.29 3.35
C GLU A 298 -0.06 12.46 3.01
N THR A 299 -0.75 11.44 2.47
CA THR A 299 -2.21 11.43 2.34
C THR A 299 -2.93 11.23 3.66
N SER A 300 -2.21 10.88 4.73
CA SER A 300 -2.79 10.79 6.07
C SER A 300 -3.08 12.17 6.64
N ASN A 301 -3.95 12.19 7.66
CA ASN A 301 -4.31 13.40 8.37
C ASN A 301 -3.58 13.50 9.71
N SER A 302 -3.25 14.71 10.16
CA SER A 302 -2.66 14.95 11.49
C SER A 302 -3.56 14.51 12.66
N TYR A 303 -4.87 14.36 12.44
CA TYR A 303 -5.82 13.81 13.41
C TYR A 303 -5.56 12.31 13.67
N HIS A 304 -5.22 11.58 12.63
CA HIS A 304 -4.86 10.16 12.69
C HIS A 304 -3.35 10.03 12.50
N ARG A 305 -2.59 10.43 13.50
CA ARG A 305 -1.12 10.41 13.44
C ARG A 305 -0.62 9.04 13.01
N VAL A 306 -0.11 8.95 11.80
CA VAL A 306 0.66 7.80 11.37
C VAL A 306 1.93 7.78 12.22
N ASN A 307 2.20 6.65 12.86
CA ASN A 307 3.41 6.41 13.64
C ASN A 307 4.05 5.09 13.16
N SER A 308 5.22 4.78 13.65
CA SER A 308 5.94 3.56 13.26
C SER A 308 5.15 2.27 13.52
N LYS A 309 4.23 2.27 14.50
CA LYS A 309 3.42 1.10 14.87
C LYS A 309 2.22 0.88 13.94
N ASN A 310 1.60 1.98 13.45
CA ASN A 310 0.39 1.89 12.62
C ASN A 310 0.65 2.17 11.12
N ARG A 311 1.90 2.42 10.72
CA ARG A 311 2.29 2.74 9.35
C ARG A 311 1.84 1.68 8.34
N ASN A 312 2.22 0.43 8.59
CA ASN A 312 1.90 -0.67 7.67
C ASN A 312 0.39 -0.87 7.54
N TYR A 313 -0.31 -0.69 8.65
CA TYR A 313 -1.75 -0.74 8.66
C TYR A 313 -2.39 0.42 7.86
N PHE A 314 -1.83 1.63 7.96
CA PHE A 314 -2.28 2.75 7.13
C PHE A 314 -2.07 2.44 5.63
N ILE A 315 -0.90 1.93 5.24
CA ILE A 315 -0.60 1.54 3.86
C ILE A 315 -1.58 0.47 3.38
N LEU A 316 -1.84 -0.57 4.20
CA LEU A 316 -2.80 -1.62 3.88
C LEU A 316 -4.19 -1.06 3.54
N ASN A 317 -4.72 -0.18 4.40
CA ASN A 317 -6.07 0.37 4.22
C ASN A 317 -6.17 1.49 3.18
N GLN A 318 -5.06 2.15 2.87
CA GLN A 318 -5.04 3.25 1.90
C GLN A 318 -4.66 2.82 0.49
N ALA A 319 -3.96 1.70 0.35
CA ALA A 319 -3.45 1.22 -0.94
C ALA A 319 -3.91 -0.21 -1.27
N ILE A 320 -3.61 -1.21 -0.44
CA ILE A 320 -3.84 -2.62 -0.78
C ILE A 320 -5.32 -2.97 -0.80
N VAL A 321 -6.06 -2.66 0.27
CA VAL A 321 -7.50 -2.98 0.34
C VAL A 321 -8.29 -2.26 -0.75
N PRO A 322 -8.08 -0.94 -1.02
CA PRO A 322 -8.70 -0.26 -2.15
C PRO A 322 -8.36 -0.85 -3.51
N TRP A 323 -7.12 -1.28 -3.74
CA TRP A 323 -6.73 -1.97 -4.96
C TRP A 323 -7.49 -3.29 -5.16
N ILE A 324 -7.60 -4.12 -4.12
CA ILE A 324 -8.35 -5.39 -4.19
C ILE A 324 -9.84 -5.11 -4.46
N LEU A 325 -10.48 -4.23 -3.64
CA LEU A 325 -11.90 -3.92 -3.79
C LEU A 325 -12.20 -3.23 -5.12
N GLY A 326 -11.40 -2.22 -5.47
CA GLY A 326 -11.55 -1.51 -6.73
C GLY A 326 -11.24 -2.39 -7.94
N GLY A 327 -10.24 -3.27 -7.85
CA GLY A 327 -9.92 -4.25 -8.88
C GLY A 327 -11.05 -5.23 -9.14
N VAL A 328 -11.66 -5.79 -8.08
CA VAL A 328 -12.85 -6.66 -8.22
C VAL A 328 -14.00 -5.91 -8.88
N ILE A 329 -14.29 -4.67 -8.45
CA ILE A 329 -15.36 -3.86 -9.05
C ILE A 329 -15.07 -3.60 -10.55
N LEU A 330 -13.83 -3.25 -10.91
CA LEU A 330 -13.44 -3.00 -12.30
C LEU A 330 -13.56 -4.25 -13.18
N ILE A 331 -13.14 -5.41 -12.67
CA ILE A 331 -13.29 -6.67 -13.39
C ILE A 331 -14.78 -6.95 -13.67
N LEU A 332 -15.64 -6.82 -12.65
CA LEU A 332 -17.08 -7.03 -12.80
C LEU A 332 -17.72 -6.06 -13.82
N ILE A 333 -17.26 -4.79 -13.83
CA ILE A 333 -17.75 -3.79 -14.79
C ILE A 333 -17.28 -4.12 -16.21
N LYS A 334 -16.06 -4.66 -16.36
CA LYS A 334 -15.48 -4.97 -17.68
C LYS A 334 -15.94 -6.26 -18.30
N ILE A 335 -16.67 -7.12 -17.59
CA ILE A 335 -17.27 -8.33 -18.20
C ILE A 335 -18.17 -7.89 -19.37
N PRO A 336 -17.85 -8.28 -20.62
CA PRO A 336 -18.60 -7.85 -21.79
C PRO A 336 -19.99 -8.48 -21.83
N ASN A 337 -20.96 -7.75 -22.37
CA ASN A 337 -22.32 -8.28 -22.64
C ASN A 337 -22.35 -9.13 -23.90
N LYS A 338 -21.40 -8.89 -24.82
CA LYS A 338 -21.19 -9.62 -26.07
C LYS A 338 -19.78 -10.21 -26.04
N ASP A 339 -19.52 -11.22 -26.83
CA ASP A 339 -18.21 -11.80 -26.96
C ASP A 339 -17.22 -10.72 -27.45
N PRO A 340 -16.07 -10.55 -26.78
CA PRO A 340 -15.06 -9.61 -27.20
C PRO A 340 -14.43 -10.05 -28.52
N GLN A 341 -14.06 -9.10 -29.36
CA GLN A 341 -13.39 -9.37 -30.65
C GLN A 341 -12.03 -10.10 -30.44
N HIS A 342 -11.42 -9.89 -29.27
CA HIS A 342 -10.16 -10.52 -28.86
C HIS A 342 -10.38 -11.30 -27.56
N VAL A 343 -10.32 -12.63 -27.63
CA VAL A 343 -10.59 -13.54 -26.49
C VAL A 343 -9.72 -13.22 -25.26
N ASN A 344 -8.47 -12.81 -25.47
CA ASN A 344 -7.50 -12.59 -24.40
C ASN A 344 -7.52 -11.17 -23.79
N ILE A 345 -8.40 -10.28 -24.26
CA ILE A 345 -8.40 -8.88 -23.82
C ILE A 345 -8.74 -8.72 -22.33
N ILE A 346 -9.64 -9.56 -21.82
CA ILE A 346 -10.02 -9.55 -20.40
C ILE A 346 -8.85 -10.04 -19.54
N VAL A 347 -8.13 -11.07 -20.01
CA VAL A 347 -6.95 -11.60 -19.32
C VAL A 347 -5.84 -10.57 -19.31
N TYR A 348 -5.63 -9.86 -20.41
CA TYR A 348 -4.70 -8.75 -20.52
C TYR A 348 -4.97 -7.67 -19.46
N ASP A 349 -6.21 -7.19 -19.38
CA ASP A 349 -6.63 -6.19 -18.40
C ASP A 349 -6.49 -6.68 -16.94
N LEU A 350 -6.79 -7.95 -16.69
CA LEU A 350 -6.63 -8.56 -15.36
C LEU A 350 -5.16 -8.59 -14.95
N ILE A 351 -4.25 -8.93 -15.85
CA ILE A 351 -2.81 -8.93 -15.58
C ILE A 351 -2.32 -7.49 -15.34
N ILE A 352 -2.80 -6.50 -16.09
CA ILE A 352 -2.51 -5.08 -15.83
C ILE A 352 -2.95 -4.68 -14.42
N LEU A 353 -4.18 -5.01 -14.00
CA LEU A 353 -4.64 -4.71 -12.65
C LEU A 353 -3.83 -5.44 -11.57
N ALA A 354 -3.47 -6.69 -11.82
CA ALA A 354 -2.66 -7.48 -10.90
C ALA A 354 -1.23 -6.94 -10.77
N SER A 355 -0.63 -6.44 -11.86
CA SER A 355 0.73 -5.91 -11.85
C SER A 355 0.91 -4.67 -10.95
N LEU A 356 -0.18 -3.98 -10.55
CA LEU A 356 -0.13 -2.93 -9.52
C LEU A 356 0.43 -3.43 -8.18
N VAL A 357 0.39 -4.74 -7.90
CA VAL A 357 1.03 -5.30 -6.70
C VAL A 357 2.51 -4.94 -6.61
N PHE A 358 3.21 -4.91 -7.75
CA PHE A 358 4.62 -4.53 -7.82
C PHE A 358 4.86 -3.05 -7.47
N THR A 359 3.87 -2.18 -7.69
CA THR A 359 3.92 -0.79 -7.21
C THR A 359 3.53 -0.65 -5.74
N LEU A 360 2.51 -1.38 -5.29
CA LEU A 360 1.95 -1.18 -3.95
C LEU A 360 2.75 -1.89 -2.86
N PHE A 361 3.22 -3.11 -3.11
CA PHE A 361 3.92 -3.92 -2.11
C PHE A 361 5.24 -3.31 -1.62
N PRO A 362 6.11 -2.72 -2.46
CA PRO A 362 7.35 -2.09 -2.02
C PRO A 362 7.18 -0.90 -1.05
N THR A 363 5.98 -0.29 -1.01
CA THR A 363 5.69 0.81 -0.07
C THR A 363 5.84 0.41 1.40
N PHE A 364 5.70 -0.87 1.73
CA PHE A 364 5.90 -1.39 3.09
C PHE A 364 7.37 -1.38 3.52
N PHE A 365 8.27 -1.57 2.58
CA PHE A 365 9.70 -1.79 2.87
C PHE A 365 10.51 -0.50 2.99
N ASN A 366 10.03 0.63 2.51
CA ASN A 366 10.77 1.90 2.59
C ASN A 366 10.78 2.49 4.00
N LYS A 367 11.61 1.95 4.89
CA LYS A 367 11.81 2.43 6.26
C LYS A 367 12.59 3.76 6.34
N LYS A 368 13.21 4.22 5.24
CA LYS A 368 13.98 5.49 5.20
C LYS A 368 13.08 6.72 5.37
N VAL A 369 11.78 6.61 5.06
CA VAL A 369 10.82 7.70 5.24
C VAL A 369 10.55 7.89 6.74
N LYS A 370 11.17 8.91 7.33
CA LYS A 370 10.97 9.29 8.74
C LYS A 370 9.59 9.96 8.88
N ILE A 371 8.74 9.39 9.71
CA ILE A 371 7.35 9.84 9.91
C ILE A 371 7.31 11.24 10.54
N ASP A 372 8.26 11.56 11.42
CA ASP A 372 8.36 12.87 12.07
C ASP A 372 8.62 14.03 11.09
N LYS A 373 9.15 13.73 9.89
CA LYS A 373 9.40 14.70 8.82
C LYS A 373 8.23 14.85 7.83
N LEU A 374 7.13 14.10 8.01
CA LEU A 374 5.96 14.21 7.15
C LEU A 374 5.16 15.47 7.45
N ARG A 375 4.85 16.23 6.40
CA ARG A 375 4.03 17.44 6.50
C ARG A 375 2.56 17.07 6.46
N PHE A 376 1.94 16.92 7.62
CA PHE A 376 0.49 16.71 7.70
C PHE A 376 -0.25 18.04 7.64
N LYS A 377 -0.91 18.35 6.53
CA LYS A 377 -1.55 19.65 6.31
C LYS A 377 -2.96 19.76 6.92
N ALA A 378 -3.67 18.66 7.10
CA ALA A 378 -5.06 18.70 7.57
C ALA A 378 -5.16 18.34 9.05
N LYS A 379 -5.69 19.26 9.85
CA LYS A 379 -6.02 19.05 11.29
C LYS A 379 -7.43 18.53 11.51
N LYS A 380 -8.27 18.48 10.47
CA LYS A 380 -9.68 18.09 10.58
C LYS A 380 -9.83 16.57 10.38
N ARG A 381 -10.84 15.99 11.05
CA ARG A 381 -11.22 14.58 10.87
C ARG A 381 -11.59 14.33 9.40
N ILE A 382 -11.05 13.26 8.79
CA ILE A 382 -11.45 12.86 7.45
C ILE A 382 -12.88 12.34 7.49
N LYS A 383 -13.72 12.86 6.59
CA LYS A 383 -15.10 12.45 6.38
C LYS A 383 -15.21 11.61 5.11
N PHE A 384 -16.29 10.89 4.95
CA PHE A 384 -16.65 10.28 3.68
C PHE A 384 -16.79 11.34 2.60
N VAL A 385 -16.23 11.07 1.43
CA VAL A 385 -16.22 12.01 0.30
C VAL A 385 -17.39 11.65 -0.63
N TRP A 386 -18.61 11.91 -0.15
CA TRP A 386 -19.86 11.56 -0.85
C TRP A 386 -19.94 12.14 -2.26
N LEU A 387 -19.44 13.35 -2.48
CA LEU A 387 -19.40 13.97 -3.80
C LEU A 387 -18.57 13.14 -4.78
N PHE A 388 -17.37 12.67 -4.37
CA PHE A 388 -16.56 11.82 -5.26
C PHE A 388 -17.20 10.44 -5.47
N MET A 389 -17.93 9.92 -4.51
CA MET A 389 -18.71 8.70 -4.70
C MET A 389 -19.78 8.89 -5.78
N LEU A 390 -20.53 10.00 -5.72
CA LEU A 390 -21.51 10.32 -6.75
C LEU A 390 -20.84 10.45 -8.12
N VAL A 391 -19.73 11.17 -8.20
CA VAL A 391 -18.93 11.30 -9.43
C VAL A 391 -18.44 9.93 -9.93
N ALA A 392 -17.97 9.05 -9.03
CA ALA A 392 -17.54 7.70 -9.41
C ALA A 392 -18.69 6.88 -9.98
N ILE A 393 -19.87 6.91 -9.34
CA ILE A 393 -21.05 6.17 -9.82
C ILE A 393 -21.46 6.70 -11.19
N LEU A 394 -21.58 8.02 -11.37
CA LEU A 394 -21.96 8.62 -12.66
C LEU A 394 -20.94 8.31 -13.75
N LEU A 395 -19.64 8.38 -13.41
CA LEU A 395 -18.56 8.08 -14.35
C LEU A 395 -18.57 6.61 -14.77
N ILE A 396 -18.77 5.68 -13.82
CA ILE A 396 -18.86 4.24 -14.09
C ILE A 396 -20.11 3.93 -14.92
N LEU A 397 -21.24 4.53 -14.60
CA LEU A 397 -22.47 4.36 -15.39
C LEU A 397 -22.29 4.90 -16.82
N ALA A 398 -21.74 6.11 -16.97
CA ALA A 398 -21.43 6.68 -18.29
C ALA A 398 -20.44 5.79 -19.06
N TYR A 399 -19.41 5.29 -18.40
CA TYR A 399 -18.44 4.37 -18.98
C TYR A 399 -19.08 3.04 -19.41
N ARG A 400 -19.90 2.41 -18.54
CA ARG A 400 -20.52 1.10 -18.83
C ARG A 400 -21.67 1.19 -19.81
N LEU A 401 -22.58 2.16 -19.65
CA LEU A 401 -23.77 2.30 -20.47
C LEU A 401 -23.48 3.09 -21.76
N GLY A 402 -22.69 4.17 -21.66
CA GLY A 402 -22.38 5.01 -22.82
C GLY A 402 -21.45 4.33 -23.83
N LEU A 403 -20.65 3.36 -23.41
CA LEU A 403 -19.76 2.59 -24.28
C LEU A 403 -20.23 1.15 -24.51
N ALA A 404 -21.48 0.81 -24.15
CA ALA A 404 -22.01 -0.55 -24.28
C ALA A 404 -22.12 -0.99 -25.74
N ASP A 405 -22.63 -0.11 -26.59
CA ASP A 405 -22.84 -0.36 -28.03
C ASP A 405 -21.68 0.11 -28.90
N GLY A 406 -20.63 0.63 -28.27
CA GLY A 406 -19.46 1.19 -28.93
C GLY A 406 -19.69 2.64 -29.40
N LEU A 407 -18.70 3.49 -29.12
CA LEU A 407 -18.69 4.87 -29.61
C LEU A 407 -17.76 4.94 -30.83
N TYR A 408 -18.32 5.28 -31.98
CA TYR A 408 -17.61 5.42 -33.23
C TYR A 408 -16.89 6.76 -33.34
N PHE A 409 -15.59 6.73 -33.67
CA PHE A 409 -14.78 7.90 -33.91
C PHE A 409 -14.37 7.99 -35.38
N TYR A 410 -14.92 8.98 -36.08
CA TYR A 410 -14.59 9.34 -37.47
C TYR A 410 -13.82 10.65 -37.47
N ILE A 411 -12.52 10.59 -37.19
CA ILE A 411 -11.67 11.78 -37.15
C ILE A 411 -10.90 11.83 -38.47
N ARG A 412 -11.20 12.82 -39.33
CA ARG A 412 -10.46 13.07 -40.57
C ARG A 412 -9.60 14.34 -40.40
N MET A 413 -8.28 14.19 -40.50
CA MET A 413 -7.36 15.30 -40.48
C MET A 413 -6.88 15.57 -41.89
N ALA A 414 -7.31 16.71 -42.49
CA ALA A 414 -6.82 17.18 -43.77
C ALA A 414 -5.74 18.26 -43.53
N PHE A 415 -4.49 17.92 -43.78
CA PHE A 415 -3.41 18.92 -43.84
C PHE A 415 -3.39 19.54 -45.23
N ARG A 416 -3.88 20.77 -45.38
CA ARG A 416 -3.79 21.54 -46.62
C ARG A 416 -2.45 22.28 -46.60
N VAL A 417 -1.44 21.72 -47.29
CA VAL A 417 -0.21 22.46 -47.59
C VAL A 417 -0.55 23.44 -48.73
N THR A 418 -0.72 24.72 -48.43
CA THR A 418 -0.74 25.75 -49.47
C THR A 418 0.69 25.96 -49.91
N PRO A 419 1.04 25.62 -51.19
CA PRO A 419 2.33 26.02 -51.70
C PRO A 419 2.36 27.53 -51.66
N TYR A 420 3.35 28.10 -50.99
CA TYR A 420 3.65 29.52 -51.15
C TYR A 420 4.10 29.72 -52.58
N GLY A 421 3.26 30.41 -53.38
CA GLY A 421 3.60 30.90 -54.68
C GLY A 421 4.62 32.04 -54.61
#